data_8ce735fda7a0baf23c3256465dbd29dd
#
_entry.id   8ce735fda7a0baf23c3256465dbd29dd
#
_cell.length_a   1.000
_cell.length_b   1.000
_cell.length_c   1.000
_cell.angle_alpha   90.00
_cell.angle_beta   90.00
_cell.angle_gamma   90.00
#
_symmetry.space_group_name_H-M   'P 1'
#
loop_
_entity.id
_entity.type
_entity.pdbx_description
1 polymer ?
#
loop_
_entity_poly.entity_id
_entity_poly.type
_entity_poly.pdbx_seq_one_letter_code
_entity_poly.pdbx_strand_id
1 'polypeptide(L)'
;ALQPRLLRVLQDRELSPLGGGRPVKLDFALVCATHRRLEEAVSEGRFRADLYYRISHHLVELAPLRELEGRDARVQELWQRIGRDRRLSPAAAAALAAYAWPGNLRQLVASLRTLAALSAPGSTIEVDALPAYLRAPGTLRAQVPVVAPPGAGLDALTLAAMRAAVEACDGNIVRAARQLGISRSTLYRRLGASLRE
;
A
#
# COMPACT_ATOMS: atom_id res chain seq x y z
N ALA A 1 -15.70 9.57 -18.91
CA ALA A 1 -17.14 9.76 -19.14
C ALA A 1 -18.04 9.61 -17.90
N LEU A 2 -17.51 9.27 -16.70
CA LEU A 2 -18.30 9.13 -15.47
C LEU A 2 -18.45 10.44 -14.67
N GLN A 3 -17.47 11.33 -14.71
CA GLN A 3 -17.47 12.55 -13.89
C GLN A 3 -18.70 13.43 -14.14
N PRO A 4 -19.14 13.73 -15.40
CA PRO A 4 -20.34 14.52 -15.63
C PRO A 4 -21.62 13.88 -15.13
N ARG A 5 -21.71 12.55 -15.17
CA ARG A 5 -22.88 11.82 -14.65
C ARG A 5 -22.94 11.89 -13.13
N LEU A 6 -21.81 11.71 -12.47
CA LEU A 6 -21.71 11.85 -11.02
C LEU A 6 -22.08 13.27 -10.58
N LEU A 7 -21.57 14.30 -11.27
CA LEU A 7 -21.90 15.68 -10.98
C LEU A 7 -23.42 15.93 -11.04
N ARG A 8 -24.11 15.45 -12.08
CA ARG A 8 -25.58 15.55 -12.19
C ARG A 8 -26.29 14.90 -11.03
N VAL A 9 -25.91 13.67 -10.67
CA VAL A 9 -26.51 12.97 -9.52
C VAL A 9 -26.33 13.75 -8.22
N LEU A 10 -25.18 14.38 -8.03
CA LEU A 10 -24.89 15.20 -6.85
C LEU A 10 -25.65 16.53 -6.84
N GLN A 11 -25.93 17.09 -8.02
CA GLN A 11 -26.66 18.35 -8.16
C GLN A 11 -28.16 18.17 -8.05
N ASP A 12 -28.70 17.26 -8.85
CA ASP A 12 -30.13 17.08 -9.05
C ASP A 12 -30.75 16.15 -7.99
N ARG A 13 -29.90 15.36 -7.31
CA ARG A 13 -30.33 14.25 -6.44
C ARG A 13 -31.28 13.28 -7.11
N GLU A 14 -31.09 13.09 -8.40
CA GLU A 14 -31.89 12.22 -9.23
C GLU A 14 -30.99 11.33 -10.09
N LEU A 15 -31.39 10.08 -10.25
CA LEU A 15 -30.75 9.12 -11.14
C LEU A 15 -31.68 8.75 -12.27
N SER A 16 -31.24 8.97 -13.50
CA SER A 16 -31.93 8.50 -14.70
C SER A 16 -31.43 7.10 -15.05
N PRO A 17 -32.30 6.07 -15.10
CA PRO A 17 -31.91 4.71 -15.48
C PRO A 17 -31.32 4.64 -16.89
N LEU A 18 -30.36 3.74 -17.08
CA LEU A 18 -29.82 3.42 -18.40
C LEU A 18 -30.92 2.70 -19.20
N GLY A 19 -31.23 3.20 -20.40
CA GLY A 19 -32.30 2.60 -21.26
C GLY A 19 -33.62 3.36 -21.26
N GLY A 20 -33.69 4.48 -20.57
CA GLY A 20 -34.91 5.32 -20.51
C GLY A 20 -35.83 4.87 -19.37
N GLY A 21 -36.37 5.82 -18.67
CA GLY A 21 -37.24 5.62 -17.52
C GLY A 21 -37.43 6.92 -16.76
N ARG A 22 -38.38 6.94 -15.83
CA ARG A 22 -38.59 8.12 -14.98
C ARG A 22 -37.40 8.28 -14.05
N PRO A 23 -36.88 9.52 -13.87
CA PRO A 23 -35.82 9.81 -12.89
C PRO A 23 -36.26 9.39 -11.48
N VAL A 24 -35.36 8.77 -10.74
CA VAL A 24 -35.60 8.34 -9.37
C VAL A 24 -34.89 9.32 -8.43
N LYS A 25 -35.63 9.90 -7.49
CA LYS A 25 -35.06 10.76 -6.45
C LYS A 25 -34.20 9.94 -5.50
N LEU A 26 -33.02 10.48 -5.16
CA LEU A 26 -32.07 9.85 -4.26
C LEU A 26 -31.90 10.71 -3.01
N ASP A 27 -31.99 10.07 -1.85
CA ASP A 27 -31.58 10.65 -0.59
C ASP A 27 -30.36 9.88 -0.07
N PHE A 28 -29.19 10.54 -0.06
CA PHE A 28 -27.92 9.93 0.31
C PHE A 28 -26.93 10.95 0.86
N ALA A 29 -26.02 10.47 1.71
CA ALA A 29 -24.78 11.14 2.06
C ALA A 29 -23.63 10.53 1.25
N LEU A 30 -22.73 11.38 0.75
CA LEU A 30 -21.56 10.94 -0.03
C LEU A 30 -20.32 10.96 0.85
N VAL A 31 -19.61 9.84 0.88
CA VAL A 31 -18.26 9.73 1.44
C VAL A 31 -17.35 9.18 0.35
N CYS A 32 -16.31 9.94 0.03
CA CYS A 32 -15.31 9.56 -0.97
C CYS A 32 -13.97 9.32 -0.30
N ALA A 33 -13.17 8.41 -0.84
CA ALA A 33 -11.78 8.20 -0.44
C ALA A 33 -10.91 8.04 -1.68
N THR A 34 -9.76 8.67 -1.67
CA THR A 34 -8.76 8.57 -2.73
C THR A 34 -7.35 8.75 -2.17
N HIS A 35 -6.37 8.14 -2.80
CA HIS A 35 -4.95 8.41 -2.54
C HIS A 35 -4.36 9.42 -3.54
N ARG A 36 -5.15 9.90 -4.50
CA ARG A 36 -4.73 10.88 -5.50
C ARG A 36 -4.96 12.30 -5.00
N ARG A 37 -4.05 13.20 -5.30
CA ARG A 37 -4.24 14.62 -5.10
C ARG A 37 -5.17 15.16 -6.17
N LEU A 38 -6.43 15.37 -5.79
CA LEU A 38 -7.45 15.80 -6.74
C LEU A 38 -7.21 17.20 -7.28
N GLU A 39 -6.61 18.09 -6.49
CA GLU A 39 -6.22 19.44 -6.91
C GLU A 39 -5.22 19.42 -8.06
N GLU A 40 -4.19 18.57 -7.98
CA GLU A 40 -3.25 18.37 -9.07
C GLU A 40 -3.96 17.78 -10.31
N ALA A 41 -4.87 16.85 -10.11
CA ALA A 41 -5.65 16.28 -11.21
C ALA A 41 -6.58 17.29 -11.88
N VAL A 42 -7.07 18.28 -11.13
CA VAL A 42 -7.86 19.43 -11.68
C VAL A 42 -6.95 20.34 -12.51
N SER A 43 -5.78 20.72 -11.99
CA SER A 43 -4.83 21.58 -12.71
C SER A 43 -4.33 20.95 -14.03
N GLU A 44 -4.21 19.63 -14.06
CA GLU A 44 -3.82 18.86 -15.25
C GLU A 44 -5.00 18.52 -16.19
N GLY A 45 -6.21 18.96 -15.88
CA GLY A 45 -7.41 18.68 -16.68
C GLY A 45 -7.92 17.24 -16.63
N ARG A 46 -7.35 16.40 -15.75
CA ARG A 46 -7.74 14.99 -15.57
C ARG A 46 -8.98 14.82 -14.68
N PHE A 47 -9.28 15.82 -13.88
CA PHE A 47 -10.46 15.88 -13.02
C PHE A 47 -11.19 17.19 -13.19
N ARG A 48 -12.52 17.19 -13.19
CA ARG A 48 -13.32 18.39 -13.38
C ARG A 48 -13.33 19.24 -12.11
N ALA A 49 -13.10 20.53 -12.25
CA ALA A 49 -13.11 21.48 -11.14
C ALA A 49 -14.48 21.56 -10.44
N ASP A 50 -15.57 21.57 -11.24
CA ASP A 50 -16.93 21.64 -10.71
C ASP A 50 -17.28 20.42 -9.84
N LEU A 51 -16.87 19.22 -10.24
CA LEU A 51 -17.03 18.01 -9.44
C LEU A 51 -16.15 18.04 -8.19
N TYR A 52 -14.90 18.51 -8.32
CA TYR A 52 -14.01 18.64 -7.16
C TYR A 52 -14.63 19.51 -6.08
N TYR A 53 -15.06 20.72 -6.40
CA TYR A 53 -15.69 21.61 -5.43
C TYR A 53 -17.00 21.06 -4.86
N ARG A 54 -17.69 20.20 -5.59
CA ARG A 54 -18.94 19.59 -5.10
C ARG A 54 -18.71 18.49 -4.08
N ILE A 55 -17.58 17.76 -4.14
CA ILE A 55 -17.27 16.66 -3.23
C ILE A 55 -16.31 17.05 -2.11
N SER A 56 -15.58 18.17 -2.22
CA SER A 56 -14.53 18.59 -1.29
C SER A 56 -15.01 19.55 -0.20
N HIS A 57 -16.31 19.60 0.09
CA HIS A 57 -16.85 20.47 1.15
C HIS A 57 -16.27 20.17 2.52
N HIS A 58 -15.90 18.91 2.77
CA HIS A 58 -15.22 18.49 3.98
C HIS A 58 -14.12 17.52 3.60
N LEU A 59 -12.88 17.96 3.78
CA LEU A 59 -11.69 17.16 3.48
C LEU A 59 -11.05 16.67 4.77
N VAL A 60 -10.81 15.37 4.85
CA VAL A 60 -10.08 14.77 5.95
C VAL A 60 -8.85 14.09 5.39
N GLU A 61 -7.68 14.54 5.79
CA GLU A 61 -6.42 13.91 5.45
C GLU A 61 -6.05 12.88 6.51
N LEU A 62 -5.83 11.65 6.08
CA LEU A 62 -5.43 10.56 6.96
C LEU A 62 -3.90 10.44 6.96
N ALA A 63 -3.30 10.81 8.07
CA ALA A 63 -1.86 10.65 8.25
C ALA A 63 -1.46 9.16 8.25
N PRO A 64 -0.33 8.81 7.64
CA PRO A 64 0.19 7.45 7.71
C PRO A 64 0.61 7.08 9.14
N LEU A 65 0.58 5.80 9.45
CA LEU A 65 0.85 5.31 10.81
C LEU A 65 2.21 5.77 11.37
N ARG A 66 3.21 5.91 10.52
CA ARG A 66 4.55 6.40 10.92
C ARG A 66 4.57 7.85 11.43
N GLU A 67 3.58 8.64 11.05
CA GLU A 67 3.43 10.06 11.42
C GLU A 67 2.46 10.28 12.58
N LEU A 68 1.75 9.24 13.01
CA LEU A 68 0.83 9.33 14.13
C LEU A 68 1.59 9.40 15.44
N GLU A 69 1.19 10.32 16.31
CA GLU A 69 1.59 10.34 17.70
C GLU A 69 0.95 9.17 18.47
N GLY A 70 1.61 8.69 19.51
CA GLY A 70 1.07 7.61 20.35
C GLY A 70 0.99 6.25 19.64
N ARG A 71 1.90 5.95 18.70
CA ARG A 71 1.96 4.66 18.00
C ARG A 71 2.01 3.46 18.93
N ASP A 72 2.74 3.58 20.03
CA ASP A 72 2.88 2.53 21.04
C ASP A 72 1.54 2.19 21.64
N ALA A 73 0.76 3.20 22.05
CA ALA A 73 -0.60 3.02 22.57
C ALA A 73 -1.50 2.36 21.51
N ARG A 74 -1.37 2.75 20.25
CA ARG A 74 -2.14 2.16 19.16
C ARG A 74 -1.78 0.70 18.91
N VAL A 75 -0.51 0.35 18.96
CA VAL A 75 -0.04 -1.04 18.85
C VAL A 75 -0.60 -1.88 20.00
N GLN A 76 -0.53 -1.36 21.24
CA GLN A 76 -1.07 -2.02 22.41
C GLN A 76 -2.58 -2.23 22.32
N GLU A 77 -3.33 -1.20 21.94
CA GLU A 77 -4.79 -1.28 21.73
C GLU A 77 -5.16 -2.37 20.72
N LEU A 78 -4.48 -2.39 19.59
CA LEU A 78 -4.71 -3.39 18.54
C LEU A 78 -4.33 -4.78 19.03
N TRP A 79 -3.22 -4.90 19.78
CA TRP A 79 -2.80 -6.18 20.34
C TRP A 79 -3.81 -6.73 21.34
N GLN A 80 -4.35 -5.90 22.23
CA GLN A 80 -5.38 -6.33 23.18
C GLN A 80 -6.61 -6.93 22.48
N ARG A 81 -6.99 -6.39 21.33
CA ARG A 81 -8.11 -6.92 20.53
C ARG A 81 -7.77 -8.20 19.76
N ILE A 82 -6.52 -8.33 19.29
CA ILE A 82 -6.10 -9.41 18.37
C ILE A 82 -5.42 -10.56 19.13
N GLY A 83 -4.56 -10.23 20.07
CA GLY A 83 -3.73 -11.19 20.81
C GLY A 83 -4.50 -12.04 21.83
N ARG A 84 -5.70 -11.58 22.21
CA ARG A 84 -6.54 -12.25 23.23
C ARG A 84 -5.80 -12.42 24.55
N ASP A 85 -5.47 -13.68 24.89
CA ASP A 85 -4.79 -14.12 26.12
C ASP A 85 -3.24 -14.02 26.03
N ARG A 86 -2.71 -13.66 24.88
CA ARG A 86 -1.26 -13.54 24.65
C ARG A 86 -0.75 -12.15 25.03
N ARG A 87 0.49 -12.07 25.48
CA ARG A 87 1.14 -10.80 25.85
C ARG A 87 2.29 -10.48 24.91
N LEU A 88 2.55 -9.21 24.71
CA LEU A 88 3.81 -8.75 24.10
C LEU A 88 4.78 -8.41 25.23
N SER A 89 6.03 -8.84 25.11
CA SER A 89 7.08 -8.29 25.99
C SER A 89 7.29 -6.81 25.68
N PRO A 90 7.77 -6.00 26.62
CA PRO A 90 8.06 -4.58 26.39
C PRO A 90 8.96 -4.36 25.17
N ALA A 91 9.95 -5.22 24.99
CA ALA A 91 10.87 -5.14 23.86
C ALA A 91 10.19 -5.45 22.52
N ALA A 92 9.30 -6.45 22.47
CA ALA A 92 8.50 -6.76 21.27
C ALA A 92 7.53 -5.63 20.93
N ALA A 93 6.86 -5.05 21.93
CA ALA A 93 5.97 -3.92 21.74
C ALA A 93 6.72 -2.69 21.21
N ALA A 94 7.89 -2.38 21.76
CA ALA A 94 8.75 -1.29 21.29
C ALA A 94 9.22 -1.51 19.84
N ALA A 95 9.62 -2.72 19.48
CA ALA A 95 10.02 -3.06 18.11
C ALA A 95 8.87 -2.86 17.10
N LEU A 96 7.66 -3.30 17.46
CA LEU A 96 6.45 -3.09 16.66
C LEU A 96 6.11 -1.60 16.51
N ALA A 97 6.25 -0.80 17.56
CA ALA A 97 6.00 0.63 17.53
C ALA A 97 7.05 1.41 16.74
N ALA A 98 8.32 0.98 16.79
CA ALA A 98 9.44 1.62 16.08
C ALA A 98 9.40 1.40 14.57
N TYR A 99 8.77 0.33 14.08
CA TYR A 99 8.73 0.01 12.66
C TYR A 99 7.88 1.01 11.88
N ALA A 100 8.32 1.35 10.67
CA ALA A 100 7.68 2.41 9.85
C ALA A 100 6.32 2.04 9.24
N TRP A 101 5.99 0.77 9.17
CA TRP A 101 4.75 0.23 8.63
C TRP A 101 4.37 0.81 7.26
N PRO A 102 5.15 0.56 6.19
CA PRO A 102 4.86 1.11 4.87
C PRO A 102 3.46 0.76 4.35
N GLY A 103 2.90 -0.40 4.74
CA GLY A 103 1.52 -0.79 4.48
C GLY A 103 0.52 -0.30 5.54
N ASN A 104 0.92 0.65 6.39
CA ASN A 104 0.07 1.27 7.42
C ASN A 104 -0.64 0.25 8.34
N LEU A 105 -1.83 0.58 8.79
CA LEU A 105 -2.65 -0.27 9.67
C LEU A 105 -2.95 -1.65 9.07
N ARG A 106 -3.07 -1.74 7.73
CA ARG A 106 -3.33 -3.03 7.08
C ARG A 106 -2.18 -4.02 7.32
N GLN A 107 -0.95 -3.57 7.16
CA GLN A 107 0.24 -4.38 7.40
C GLN A 107 0.39 -4.69 8.89
N LEU A 108 0.25 -3.70 9.75
CA LEU A 108 0.31 -3.90 11.21
C LEU A 108 -0.69 -4.96 11.66
N VAL A 109 -1.98 -4.80 11.33
CA VAL A 109 -3.03 -5.75 11.72
C VAL A 109 -2.77 -7.16 11.18
N ALA A 110 -2.32 -7.28 9.93
CA ALA A 110 -1.95 -8.58 9.36
C ALA A 110 -0.80 -9.23 10.14
N SER A 111 0.25 -8.47 10.45
CA SER A 111 1.40 -8.96 11.23
C SER A 111 0.99 -9.37 12.65
N LEU A 112 0.16 -8.58 13.34
CA LEU A 112 -0.33 -8.93 14.67
C LEU A 112 -1.19 -10.20 14.65
N ARG A 113 -2.05 -10.38 13.65
CA ARG A 113 -2.83 -11.61 13.47
C ARG A 113 -1.95 -12.83 13.24
N THR A 114 -0.92 -12.69 12.43
CA THR A 114 0.05 -13.78 12.18
C THR A 114 0.79 -14.14 13.48
N LEU A 115 1.26 -13.15 14.23
CA LEU A 115 1.91 -13.38 15.52
C LEU A 115 0.97 -14.11 16.49
N ALA A 116 -0.27 -13.67 16.59
CA ALA A 116 -1.26 -14.33 17.45
C ALA A 116 -1.55 -15.76 17.00
N ALA A 117 -1.63 -16.03 15.70
CA ALA A 117 -1.90 -17.36 15.18
C ALA A 117 -0.73 -18.35 15.39
N LEU A 118 0.51 -17.87 15.32
CA LEU A 118 1.72 -18.69 15.47
C LEU A 118 2.15 -18.87 16.92
N SER A 119 1.60 -18.12 17.86
CA SER A 119 1.98 -18.16 19.28
C SER A 119 1.02 -19.07 20.07
N ALA A 120 1.53 -19.74 21.10
CA ALA A 120 0.70 -20.56 21.99
C ALA A 120 -0.24 -19.66 22.82
N PRO A 121 -1.46 -20.13 23.17
CA PRO A 121 -2.34 -19.44 24.08
C PRO A 121 -1.65 -19.15 25.43
N GLY A 122 -1.89 -17.97 26.01
CA GLY A 122 -1.31 -17.55 27.27
C GLY A 122 0.19 -17.19 27.23
N SER A 123 0.86 -17.34 26.07
CA SER A 123 2.30 -17.05 25.96
C SER A 123 2.62 -15.57 25.91
N THR A 124 3.86 -15.24 26.30
CA THR A 124 4.46 -13.93 26.06
C THR A 124 5.31 -14.00 24.77
N ILE A 125 5.07 -13.07 23.87
CA ILE A 125 5.79 -12.96 22.59
C ILE A 125 7.01 -12.10 22.81
N GLU A 126 8.18 -12.70 22.70
CA GLU A 126 9.47 -12.05 22.81
C GLU A 126 9.92 -11.49 21.44
N VAL A 127 10.92 -10.60 21.43
CA VAL A 127 11.48 -10.00 20.21
C VAL A 127 11.94 -11.06 19.21
N ASP A 128 12.49 -12.15 19.70
CA ASP A 128 13.00 -13.25 18.85
C ASP A 128 11.88 -13.98 18.08
N ALA A 129 10.65 -13.92 18.58
CA ALA A 129 9.49 -14.46 17.90
C ALA A 129 8.97 -13.54 16.78
N LEU A 130 9.43 -12.28 16.74
CA LEU A 130 9.04 -11.35 15.69
C LEU A 130 9.73 -11.73 14.37
N PRO A 131 9.09 -11.45 13.21
CA PRO A 131 9.74 -11.54 11.90
C PRO A 131 11.05 -10.73 11.85
N ALA A 132 12.02 -11.19 11.08
CA ALA A 132 13.35 -10.59 11.01
C ALA A 132 13.33 -9.08 10.69
N TYR A 133 12.41 -8.64 9.85
CA TYR A 133 12.28 -7.23 9.48
C TYR A 133 11.78 -6.33 10.63
N LEU A 134 11.21 -6.89 11.69
CA LEU A 134 10.79 -6.17 12.90
C LEU A 134 11.85 -6.17 14.00
N ARG A 135 12.82 -7.11 13.95
CA ARG A 135 13.86 -7.25 14.97
C ARG A 135 15.00 -6.25 14.85
N ALA A 136 15.25 -5.74 13.65
CA ALA A 136 16.32 -4.80 13.39
C ALA A 136 15.74 -3.37 13.24
N PRO A 137 15.76 -2.52 14.25
CA PRO A 137 15.41 -1.11 14.09
C PRO A 137 16.50 -0.46 13.21
N GLY A 138 16.17 -0.17 11.96
CA GLY A 138 16.97 0.67 11.09
C GLY A 138 17.57 0.07 9.82
N THR A 139 17.41 -1.23 9.52
CA THR A 139 17.99 -1.83 8.29
C THR A 139 17.01 -2.01 7.13
N LEU A 140 15.76 -1.64 7.31
CA LEU A 140 14.87 -1.41 6.19
C LEU A 140 14.62 0.10 6.03
N ARG A 141 15.66 0.85 5.74
CA ARG A 141 15.50 1.90 4.72
C ARG A 141 14.79 1.17 3.59
N ALA A 142 13.49 1.49 3.42
CA ALA A 142 12.64 0.87 2.44
C ALA A 142 13.45 0.60 1.16
N GLN A 143 13.73 -0.67 0.90
CA GLN A 143 13.64 -1.15 -0.46
C GLN A 143 12.13 -1.27 -0.76
N VAL A 144 11.44 -0.17 -0.60
CA VAL A 144 10.39 0.18 -1.52
C VAL A 144 11.12 0.14 -2.85
N PRO A 145 10.79 -0.72 -3.80
CA PRO A 145 11.31 -0.52 -5.14
C PRO A 145 11.04 0.96 -5.40
N VAL A 146 12.12 1.70 -5.63
CA VAL A 146 12.05 3.13 -5.98
C VAL A 146 11.01 3.16 -7.07
N VAL A 147 9.83 3.71 -6.74
CA VAL A 147 8.86 4.04 -7.77
C VAL A 147 9.62 5.01 -8.62
N ALA A 148 10.08 4.51 -9.77
CA ALA A 148 10.79 5.30 -10.73
C ALA A 148 9.95 6.55 -11.02
N PRO A 149 10.59 7.67 -11.36
CA PRO A 149 9.90 8.91 -11.67
C PRO A 149 8.74 8.62 -12.63
N PRO A 150 7.61 9.32 -12.51
CA PRO A 150 6.44 9.10 -13.34
C PRO A 150 6.83 9.24 -14.81
N GLY A 151 6.82 8.12 -15.54
CA GLY A 151 7.24 8.03 -16.93
C GLY A 151 8.08 6.79 -17.29
N ALA A 152 8.74 6.14 -16.34
CA ALA A 152 9.41 4.88 -16.61
C ALA A 152 8.38 3.74 -16.65
N GLY A 153 8.14 3.18 -17.84
CA GLY A 153 7.22 2.06 -18.00
C GLY A 153 7.61 0.85 -17.14
N LEU A 154 6.62 0.03 -16.78
CA LEU A 154 6.78 -1.17 -15.93
C LEU A 154 7.90 -2.09 -16.45
N ASP A 155 8.13 -2.09 -17.78
CA ASP A 155 9.20 -2.85 -18.46
C ASP A 155 10.61 -2.35 -18.13
N ALA A 156 10.81 -1.04 -17.98
CA ALA A 156 12.11 -0.46 -17.64
C ALA A 156 12.51 -0.80 -16.18
N LEU A 157 11.55 -0.77 -15.26
CA LEU A 157 11.76 -1.17 -13.87
C LEU A 157 12.10 -2.66 -13.74
N THR A 158 11.41 -3.49 -14.52
CA THR A 158 11.64 -4.93 -14.55
C THR A 158 13.03 -5.24 -15.11
N LEU A 159 13.48 -4.54 -16.16
CA LEU A 159 14.81 -4.67 -16.75
C LEU A 159 15.93 -4.23 -15.81
N ALA A 160 15.75 -3.11 -15.09
CA ALA A 160 16.72 -2.62 -14.11
C ALA A 160 16.90 -3.62 -12.95
N ALA A 161 15.81 -4.16 -12.42
CA ALA A 161 15.84 -5.19 -11.38
C ALA A 161 16.52 -6.48 -11.87
N MET A 162 16.29 -6.89 -13.12
CA MET A 162 16.93 -8.07 -13.71
C MET A 162 18.44 -7.86 -13.89
N ARG A 163 18.88 -6.68 -14.34
CA ARG A 163 20.32 -6.33 -14.47
C ARG A 163 20.99 -6.33 -13.11
N ALA A 164 20.42 -5.66 -12.12
CA ALA A 164 20.97 -5.62 -10.77
C ALA A 164 21.11 -7.01 -10.15
N ALA A 165 20.15 -7.90 -10.36
CA ALA A 165 20.23 -9.28 -9.87
C ALA A 165 21.33 -10.11 -10.56
N VAL A 166 21.58 -9.88 -11.85
CA VAL A 166 22.67 -10.54 -12.58
C VAL A 166 24.02 -10.02 -12.10
N GLU A 167 24.18 -8.73 -11.90
CA GLU A 167 25.38 -8.12 -11.34
C GLU A 167 25.66 -8.62 -9.91
N ALA A 168 24.66 -8.65 -9.06
CA ALA A 168 24.76 -9.15 -7.68
C ALA A 168 25.11 -10.66 -7.61
N CYS A 169 24.93 -11.38 -8.70
CA CYS A 169 25.29 -12.79 -8.84
C CYS A 169 26.54 -13.02 -9.69
N ASP A 170 27.41 -12.02 -9.86
CA ASP A 170 28.66 -12.07 -10.65
C ASP A 170 28.43 -12.62 -12.09
N GLY A 171 27.33 -12.21 -12.74
CA GLY A 171 26.97 -12.66 -14.08
C GLY A 171 26.29 -14.04 -14.13
N ASN A 172 26.08 -14.70 -13.00
CA ASN A 172 25.50 -16.05 -12.97
C ASN A 172 23.97 -15.98 -13.16
N ILE A 173 23.53 -16.15 -14.40
CA ILE A 173 22.13 -16.11 -14.82
C ILE A 173 21.24 -17.13 -14.07
N VAL A 174 21.81 -18.29 -13.72
CA VAL A 174 21.04 -19.33 -13.03
C VAL A 174 20.72 -18.92 -11.60
N ARG A 175 21.68 -18.32 -10.88
CA ARG A 175 21.49 -17.78 -9.53
C ARG A 175 20.55 -16.58 -9.55
N ALA A 176 20.74 -15.65 -10.48
CA ALA A 176 19.90 -14.48 -10.66
C ALA A 176 18.44 -14.83 -10.96
N ALA A 177 18.19 -15.77 -11.87
CA ALA A 177 16.84 -16.25 -12.17
C ALA A 177 16.15 -16.89 -10.95
N ARG A 178 16.90 -17.67 -10.17
CA ARG A 178 16.39 -18.29 -8.92
C ARG A 178 16.08 -17.26 -7.86
N GLN A 179 16.92 -16.21 -7.72
CA GLN A 179 16.70 -15.12 -6.77
C GLN A 179 15.47 -14.26 -7.13
N LEU A 180 15.23 -14.07 -8.43
CA LEU A 180 14.07 -13.34 -8.94
C LEU A 180 12.79 -14.17 -9.04
N GLY A 181 12.84 -15.47 -8.78
CA GLY A 181 11.70 -16.39 -8.89
C GLY A 181 11.16 -16.54 -10.31
N ILE A 182 12.01 -16.35 -11.34
CA ILE A 182 11.63 -16.45 -12.75
C ILE A 182 12.43 -17.51 -13.48
N SER A 183 11.94 -17.94 -14.68
CA SER A 183 12.66 -18.91 -15.49
C SER A 183 13.89 -18.27 -16.16
N ARG A 184 14.95 -19.08 -16.38
CA ARG A 184 16.16 -18.66 -17.11
C ARG A 184 15.83 -18.12 -18.50
N SER A 185 14.89 -18.75 -19.18
CA SER A 185 14.44 -18.33 -20.52
C SER A 185 13.77 -16.95 -20.50
N THR A 186 13.02 -16.63 -19.44
CA THR A 186 12.41 -15.30 -19.24
C THR A 186 13.49 -14.25 -19.03
N LEU A 187 14.52 -14.55 -18.22
CA LEU A 187 15.62 -13.63 -17.96
C LEU A 187 16.43 -13.36 -19.22
N TYR A 188 16.80 -14.40 -19.99
CA TYR A 188 17.50 -14.26 -21.27
C TYR A 188 16.69 -13.49 -22.31
N ARG A 189 15.42 -13.78 -22.46
CA ARG A 189 14.55 -13.10 -23.43
C ARG A 189 14.45 -11.59 -23.15
N ARG A 190 14.35 -11.20 -21.90
CA ARG A 190 14.20 -9.80 -21.48
C ARG A 190 15.52 -9.04 -21.50
N LEU A 191 16.62 -9.64 -21.04
CA LEU A 191 17.95 -9.01 -21.09
C LEU A 191 18.55 -9.03 -22.49
N GLY A 192 18.33 -10.09 -23.27
CA GLY A 192 18.86 -10.19 -24.64
C GLY A 192 18.21 -9.23 -25.63
N ALA A 193 16.99 -8.79 -25.39
CA ALA A 193 16.35 -7.73 -26.16
C ALA A 193 16.99 -6.34 -25.90
N SER A 194 17.57 -6.14 -24.72
CA SER A 194 18.18 -4.87 -24.28
C SER A 194 19.69 -4.75 -24.58
N LEU A 195 20.34 -5.82 -25.05
CA LEU A 195 21.76 -5.82 -25.48
C LEU A 195 21.94 -5.63 -26.99
N ARG A 196 20.85 -5.39 -27.72
CA ARG A 196 20.86 -5.16 -29.19
C ARG A 196 20.55 -3.71 -29.58
N GLU A 197 20.42 -2.80 -28.60
CA GLU A 197 20.43 -1.36 -28.77
C GLU A 197 21.76 -0.78 -28.26
#